data_2ff422b8cb533751612e539f9c6b6b6c
#
_entry.id   2ff422b8cb533751612e539f9c6b6b6c
#
_cell.length_a   1.000
_cell.length_b   1.000
_cell.length_c   1.000
_cell.angle_alpha   90.00
_cell.angle_beta   90.00
_cell.angle_gamma   90.00
#
_symmetry.space_group_name_H-M   'P 1'
#
loop_
_entity.id
_entity.type
_entity.pdbx_description
1 polymer ?
#
loop_
_entity_poly.entity_id
_entity_poly.type
_entity_poly.pdbx_seq_one_letter_code
_entity_poly.pdbx_strand_id
1 'polypeptide(L)'
;MTTTALRIEKPRILILDCNRFELATLADSLRMQGLDIVGQVSDSEGALALYRAVHPDAVVINFQGCDHGCVELLENFREIDPTLGIVLLTDSPDLRLYGIRQEQLPRGTQLIEKSALAELRDIRHAIDISLKVGARTAWLANDWDSSLNSLTDIQIETLRLLSLGLSNSDIGKVRYVSEKSVEQTITRIAQHLHVVHEKGRNMRVILASEYYKWLGSPREHAI
;
A
#
# COMPACT_ATOMS: atom_id res chain seq x y z
N MET A 1 25.58 -30.80 32.13
CA MET A 1 25.53 -30.09 30.82
C MET A 1 24.12 -29.56 30.67
N THR A 2 23.92 -28.30 31.03
CA THR A 2 22.61 -27.65 31.03
C THR A 2 22.38 -27.10 29.62
N THR A 3 21.52 -27.75 28.86
CA THR A 3 21.07 -27.27 27.54
C THR A 3 20.29 -25.97 27.76
N THR A 4 20.92 -24.84 27.54
CA THR A 4 20.21 -23.55 27.47
C THR A 4 19.33 -23.62 26.22
N ALA A 5 18.05 -23.89 26.42
CA ALA A 5 17.06 -23.72 25.38
C ALA A 5 17.12 -22.25 24.93
N LEU A 6 17.55 -22.01 23.71
CA LEU A 6 17.42 -20.72 23.05
C LEU A 6 15.92 -20.35 23.11
N ARG A 7 15.58 -19.43 24.01
CA ARG A 7 14.26 -18.82 24.08
C ARG A 7 14.16 -18.03 22.78
N ILE A 8 13.45 -18.58 21.80
CA ILE A 8 13.07 -17.83 20.60
C ILE A 8 12.15 -16.72 21.12
N GLU A 9 12.71 -15.55 21.35
CA GLU A 9 11.93 -14.38 21.72
C GLU A 9 10.96 -14.12 20.58
N LYS A 10 9.67 -13.98 20.91
CA LYS A 10 8.64 -13.66 19.93
C LYS A 10 8.92 -12.25 19.43
N PRO A 11 8.89 -12.02 18.11
CA PRO A 11 9.11 -10.68 17.59
C PRO A 11 8.04 -9.72 18.12
N ARG A 12 8.48 -8.54 18.51
CA ARG A 12 7.66 -7.45 19.05
C ARG A 12 7.15 -6.61 17.90
N ILE A 13 5.83 -6.53 17.77
CA ILE A 13 5.17 -5.95 16.60
C ILE A 13 4.41 -4.68 16.98
N LEU A 14 4.66 -3.60 16.25
CA LEU A 14 3.85 -2.39 16.25
C LEU A 14 2.91 -2.42 15.04
N ILE A 15 1.62 -2.13 15.25
CA ILE A 15 0.62 -2.09 14.18
C ILE A 15 0.12 -0.66 13.99
N LEU A 16 0.07 -0.23 12.74
CA LEU A 16 -0.51 1.05 12.30
C LEU A 16 -1.67 0.80 11.34
N ASP A 17 -2.84 1.33 11.68
CA ASP A 17 -4.02 1.30 10.82
C ASP A 17 -4.94 2.48 11.17
N CYS A 18 -5.26 3.34 10.19
CA CYS A 18 -6.14 4.49 10.40
C CYS A 18 -7.60 4.07 10.72
N ASN A 19 -8.01 2.87 10.34
CA ASN A 19 -9.28 2.28 10.74
C ASN A 19 -9.14 1.55 12.08
N ARG A 20 -9.67 2.15 13.14
CA ARG A 20 -9.57 1.59 14.51
C ARG A 20 -10.18 0.19 14.66
N PHE A 21 -11.21 -0.12 13.89
CA PHE A 21 -11.83 -1.45 13.93
C PHE A 21 -10.91 -2.50 13.28
N GLU A 22 -10.35 -2.19 12.11
CA GLU A 22 -9.38 -3.06 11.44
C GLU A 22 -8.12 -3.22 12.30
N LEU A 23 -7.63 -2.14 12.91
CA LEU A 23 -6.49 -2.14 13.82
C LEU A 23 -6.68 -3.14 14.97
N ALA A 24 -7.82 -3.07 15.66
CA ALA A 24 -8.12 -3.98 16.77
C ALA A 24 -8.23 -5.43 16.28
N THR A 25 -8.96 -5.65 15.17
CA THR A 25 -9.17 -6.98 14.59
C THR A 25 -7.86 -7.61 14.15
N LEU A 26 -7.00 -6.86 13.47
CA LEU A 26 -5.69 -7.32 13.02
C LEU A 26 -4.79 -7.65 14.22
N ALA A 27 -4.76 -6.78 15.23
CA ALA A 27 -3.96 -7.01 16.43
C ALA A 27 -4.37 -8.28 17.17
N ASP A 28 -5.66 -8.51 17.37
CA ASP A 28 -6.17 -9.71 18.04
C ASP A 28 -5.87 -10.96 17.23
N SER A 29 -6.05 -10.88 15.91
CA SER A 29 -5.74 -11.97 14.98
C SER A 29 -4.27 -12.36 15.02
N LEU A 30 -3.36 -11.39 15.05
CA LEU A 30 -1.91 -11.64 15.14
C LEU A 30 -1.48 -12.15 16.52
N ARG A 31 -2.13 -11.69 17.61
CA ARG A 31 -1.93 -12.27 18.96
C ARG A 31 -2.30 -13.74 19.00
N MET A 32 -3.43 -14.13 18.37
CA MET A 32 -3.83 -15.54 18.24
C MET A 32 -2.80 -16.39 17.50
N GLN A 33 -2.04 -15.79 16.58
CA GLN A 33 -0.90 -16.43 15.90
C GLN A 33 0.37 -16.48 16.77
N GLY A 34 0.29 -16.00 18.01
CA GLY A 34 1.38 -16.04 18.97
C GLY A 34 2.43 -14.92 18.80
N LEU A 35 2.12 -13.86 18.05
CA LEU A 35 2.95 -12.66 17.95
C LEU A 35 2.77 -11.75 19.17
N ASP A 36 3.83 -11.03 19.55
CA ASP A 36 3.80 -10.06 20.65
C ASP A 36 3.47 -8.66 20.10
N ILE A 37 2.21 -8.23 20.23
CA ILE A 37 1.74 -6.91 19.78
C ILE A 37 2.01 -5.90 20.89
N VAL A 38 3.12 -5.17 20.77
CA VAL A 38 3.60 -4.20 21.75
C VAL A 38 3.00 -2.80 21.60
N GLY A 39 2.34 -2.54 20.47
CA GLY A 39 1.70 -1.25 20.23
C GLY A 39 0.68 -1.29 19.10
N GLN A 40 -0.31 -0.40 19.21
CA GLN A 40 -1.35 -0.17 18.22
C GLN A 40 -1.55 1.35 18.09
N VAL A 41 -1.56 1.86 16.87
CA VAL A 41 -1.67 3.30 16.62
C VAL A 41 -2.45 3.57 15.35
N SER A 42 -3.17 4.71 15.30
CA SER A 42 -4.05 5.04 14.18
C SER A 42 -3.56 6.18 13.30
N ASP A 43 -2.39 6.75 13.57
CA ASP A 43 -1.82 7.87 12.82
C ASP A 43 -0.28 7.80 12.81
N SER A 44 0.31 8.48 11.84
CA SER A 44 1.76 8.45 11.59
C SER A 44 2.56 9.13 12.70
N GLU A 45 2.04 10.20 13.30
CA GLU A 45 2.72 10.93 14.38
C GLU A 45 2.82 10.06 15.64
N GLY A 46 1.68 9.46 16.03
CA GLY A 46 1.63 8.49 17.13
C GLY A 46 2.50 7.26 16.87
N ALA A 47 2.61 6.82 15.62
CA ALA A 47 3.44 5.67 15.25
C ALA A 47 4.92 5.90 15.58
N LEU A 48 5.46 7.05 15.23
CA LEU A 48 6.88 7.37 15.49
C LEU A 48 7.15 7.55 17.00
N ALA A 49 6.21 8.19 17.72
CA ALA A 49 6.32 8.35 19.16
C ALA A 49 6.28 6.99 19.89
N LEU A 50 5.33 6.13 19.50
CA LEU A 50 5.17 4.81 20.11
C LEU A 50 6.33 3.88 19.74
N TYR A 51 6.83 3.93 18.51
CA TYR A 51 8.02 3.21 18.07
C TYR A 51 9.21 3.46 19.02
N ARG A 52 9.50 4.74 19.31
CA ARG A 52 10.59 5.14 20.21
C ARG A 52 10.39 4.66 21.66
N ALA A 53 9.14 4.50 22.08
CA ALA A 53 8.82 4.05 23.44
C ALA A 53 8.90 2.53 23.60
N VAL A 54 8.47 1.78 22.56
CA VAL A 54 8.33 0.33 22.69
C VAL A 54 9.41 -0.47 21.97
N HIS A 55 10.21 0.14 21.10
CA HIS A 55 11.28 -0.51 20.33
C HIS A 55 10.83 -1.86 19.72
N PRO A 56 9.92 -1.85 18.73
CA PRO A 56 9.44 -3.07 18.09
C PRO A 56 10.51 -3.66 17.18
N ASP A 57 10.46 -4.97 16.94
CA ASP A 57 11.30 -5.65 15.96
C ASP A 57 10.75 -5.47 14.52
N ALA A 58 9.43 -5.33 14.40
CA ALA A 58 8.78 -5.07 13.12
C ALA A 58 7.56 -4.16 13.25
N VAL A 59 7.24 -3.48 12.15
CA VAL A 59 6.01 -2.70 11.99
C VAL A 59 5.13 -3.35 10.90
N VAL A 60 3.83 -3.44 11.18
CA VAL A 60 2.81 -3.86 10.22
C VAL A 60 1.90 -2.67 9.98
N ILE A 61 1.82 -2.20 8.76
CA ILE A 61 1.09 -1.00 8.39
C ILE A 61 -0.01 -1.37 7.41
N ASN A 62 -1.27 -1.11 7.77
CA ASN A 62 -2.38 -1.20 6.84
C ASN A 62 -2.42 0.07 5.99
N PHE A 63 -1.94 -0.07 4.75
CA PHE A 63 -1.81 1.03 3.82
C PHE A 63 -3.07 1.16 2.96
N GLN A 64 -3.87 2.17 3.22
CA GLN A 64 -5.10 2.48 2.45
C GLN A 64 -4.96 3.74 1.59
N GLY A 65 -3.75 4.22 1.36
CA GLY A 65 -3.51 5.44 0.59
C GLY A 65 -3.93 6.73 1.29
N CYS A 66 -4.19 6.65 2.59
CA CYS A 66 -4.72 7.78 3.35
C CYS A 66 -3.74 8.92 3.51
N ASP A 67 -2.42 8.68 3.43
CA ASP A 67 -1.46 9.74 3.71
C ASP A 67 -0.20 9.65 2.86
N HIS A 68 0.12 10.75 2.19
CA HIS A 68 1.45 10.99 1.63
C HIS A 68 2.56 10.90 2.70
N GLY A 69 2.20 11.00 3.99
CA GLY A 69 3.10 10.83 5.13
C GLY A 69 3.55 9.37 5.39
N CYS A 70 2.92 8.38 4.79
CA CYS A 70 3.32 6.98 5.02
C CYS A 70 4.73 6.68 4.51
N VAL A 71 5.10 7.17 3.33
CA VAL A 71 6.46 6.97 2.77
C VAL A 71 7.49 7.63 3.68
N GLU A 72 7.26 8.87 4.08
CA GLU A 72 8.13 9.61 5.00
C GLU A 72 8.25 8.89 6.36
N LEU A 73 7.15 8.35 6.88
CA LEU A 73 7.16 7.55 8.11
C LEU A 73 8.05 6.30 7.96
N LEU A 74 7.94 5.60 6.83
CA LEU A 74 8.76 4.42 6.56
C LEU A 74 10.25 4.76 6.42
N GLU A 75 10.56 5.88 5.78
CA GLU A 75 11.93 6.40 5.70
C GLU A 75 12.46 6.74 7.09
N ASN A 76 11.68 7.44 7.92
CA ASN A 76 12.04 7.76 9.31
C ASN A 76 12.29 6.48 10.13
N PHE A 77 11.45 5.45 10.01
CA PHE A 77 11.70 4.19 10.68
C PHE A 77 13.01 3.55 10.24
N ARG A 78 13.29 3.55 8.95
CA ARG A 78 14.51 2.96 8.39
C ARG A 78 15.78 3.73 8.75
N GLU A 79 15.68 5.06 8.89
CA GLU A 79 16.79 5.89 9.38
C GLU A 79 17.12 5.62 10.86
N ILE A 80 16.07 5.42 11.68
CA ILE A 80 16.24 5.11 13.10
C ILE A 80 16.78 3.68 13.28
N ASP A 81 16.25 2.72 12.54
CA ASP A 81 16.65 1.31 12.62
C ASP A 81 16.72 0.66 11.22
N PRO A 82 17.94 0.50 10.69
CA PRO A 82 18.16 -0.18 9.42
C PRO A 82 17.73 -1.65 9.40
N THR A 83 17.51 -2.27 10.56
CA THR A 83 17.18 -3.70 10.70
C THR A 83 15.69 -3.95 10.94
N LEU A 84 14.91 -2.89 11.20
CA LEU A 84 13.47 -2.99 11.45
C LEU A 84 12.77 -3.78 10.33
N GLY A 85 11.97 -4.78 10.69
CA GLY A 85 11.06 -5.43 9.76
C GLY A 85 9.93 -4.49 9.36
N ILE A 86 9.62 -4.38 8.06
CA ILE A 86 8.52 -3.55 7.57
C ILE A 86 7.60 -4.39 6.69
N VAL A 87 6.32 -4.43 7.05
CA VAL A 87 5.26 -5.10 6.29
C VAL A 87 4.16 -4.11 5.99
N LEU A 88 3.83 -3.93 4.72
CA LEU A 88 2.70 -3.13 4.25
C LEU A 88 1.58 -4.06 3.79
N LEU A 89 0.40 -3.90 4.36
CA LEU A 89 -0.84 -4.50 3.88
C LEU A 89 -1.55 -3.46 3.00
N THR A 90 -1.98 -3.85 1.82
CA THR A 90 -2.64 -2.94 0.86
C THR A 90 -3.83 -3.61 0.19
N ASP A 91 -4.83 -2.84 -0.19
CA ASP A 91 -5.97 -3.33 -0.98
C ASP A 91 -5.61 -3.44 -2.47
N SER A 92 -4.62 -2.66 -2.93
CA SER A 92 -4.08 -2.76 -4.27
C SER A 92 -2.56 -2.94 -4.26
N PRO A 93 -2.04 -3.90 -5.04
CA PRO A 93 -0.61 -4.14 -5.15
C PRO A 93 0.11 -3.04 -5.93
N ASP A 94 -0.58 -2.32 -6.79
CA ASP A 94 0.00 -1.27 -7.59
C ASP A 94 0.01 0.07 -6.85
N LEU A 95 1.11 0.35 -6.17
CA LEU A 95 1.29 1.57 -5.39
C LEU A 95 1.21 2.86 -6.21
N ARG A 96 1.34 2.77 -7.55
CA ARG A 96 1.19 3.93 -8.44
C ARG A 96 -0.22 4.52 -8.38
N LEU A 97 -1.23 3.70 -8.04
CA LEU A 97 -2.59 4.16 -7.78
C LEU A 97 -2.66 5.15 -6.61
N TYR A 98 -1.76 5.01 -5.65
CA TYR A 98 -1.65 5.92 -4.52
C TYR A 98 -0.66 7.08 -4.78
N GLY A 99 -0.09 7.16 -5.99
CA GLY A 99 0.93 8.14 -6.35
C GLY A 99 2.31 7.84 -5.79
N ILE A 100 2.55 6.58 -5.38
CA ILE A 100 3.81 6.11 -4.81
C ILE A 100 4.51 5.22 -5.82
N ARG A 101 5.80 5.47 -6.05
CA ARG A 101 6.66 4.58 -6.82
C ARG A 101 7.28 3.55 -5.89
N GLN A 102 7.45 2.34 -6.39
CA GLN A 102 8.04 1.25 -5.61
C GLN A 102 9.44 1.61 -5.05
N GLU A 103 10.22 2.35 -5.82
CA GLU A 103 11.56 2.79 -5.42
C GLU A 103 11.58 3.78 -4.26
N GLN A 104 10.44 4.40 -3.93
CA GLN A 104 10.29 5.31 -2.79
C GLN A 104 10.11 4.56 -1.47
N LEU A 105 9.79 3.27 -1.51
CA LEU A 105 9.71 2.50 -0.28
C LEU A 105 11.09 2.05 0.19
N PRO A 106 11.36 2.01 1.49
CA PRO A 106 12.62 1.49 2.02
C PRO A 106 12.86 0.05 1.58
N ARG A 107 14.10 -0.29 1.25
CA ARG A 107 14.47 -1.66 0.87
C ARG A 107 14.09 -2.66 1.96
N GLY A 108 13.71 -3.86 1.56
CA GLY A 108 13.31 -4.92 2.48
C GLY A 108 11.88 -4.82 3.00
N THR A 109 11.12 -3.79 2.62
CA THR A 109 9.68 -3.72 2.92
C THR A 109 8.94 -4.87 2.22
N GLN A 110 8.15 -5.63 2.97
CA GLN A 110 7.27 -6.64 2.42
C GLN A 110 5.91 -6.01 2.07
N LEU A 111 5.47 -6.18 0.83
CA LEU A 111 4.17 -5.69 0.38
C LEU A 111 3.23 -6.89 0.23
N ILE A 112 2.07 -6.82 0.87
CA ILE A 112 1.06 -7.88 0.83
C ILE A 112 -0.27 -7.27 0.39
N GLU A 113 -0.85 -7.81 -0.66
CA GLU A 113 -2.22 -7.51 -1.03
C GLU A 113 -3.19 -8.29 -0.13
N LYS A 114 -4.14 -7.57 0.50
CA LYS A 114 -5.12 -8.18 1.42
C LYS A 114 -5.98 -9.23 0.73
N SER A 115 -6.32 -9.03 -0.53
CA SER A 115 -7.12 -9.99 -1.31
C SER A 115 -6.39 -11.28 -1.62
N ALA A 116 -5.06 -11.27 -1.60
CA ALA A 116 -4.21 -12.44 -1.81
C ALA A 116 -3.92 -13.21 -0.52
N LEU A 117 -4.29 -12.66 0.65
CA LEU A 117 -4.15 -13.36 1.93
C LEU A 117 -5.13 -14.53 2.00
N ALA A 118 -4.62 -15.75 1.88
CA ALA A 118 -5.41 -16.95 2.10
C ALA A 118 -5.61 -17.20 3.60
N GLU A 119 -4.58 -16.92 4.40
CA GLU A 119 -4.58 -17.14 5.85
C GLU A 119 -3.75 -16.08 6.59
N LEU A 120 -4.08 -15.82 7.85
CA LEU A 120 -3.35 -14.90 8.71
C LEU A 120 -1.88 -15.28 8.91
N ARG A 121 -1.53 -16.56 8.76
CA ARG A 121 -0.13 -17.03 8.80
C ARG A 121 0.74 -16.42 7.71
N ASP A 122 0.14 -15.94 6.62
CA ASP A 122 0.86 -15.29 5.52
C ASP A 122 1.47 -13.97 5.99
N ILE A 123 0.75 -13.22 6.84
CA ILE A 123 1.27 -11.99 7.47
C ILE A 123 2.45 -12.34 8.39
N ARG A 124 2.32 -13.39 9.20
CA ARG A 124 3.42 -13.86 10.05
C ARG A 124 4.65 -14.23 9.23
N HIS A 125 4.46 -14.94 8.13
CA HIS A 125 5.55 -15.31 7.23
C HIS A 125 6.25 -14.08 6.65
N ALA A 126 5.50 -13.07 6.24
CA ALA A 126 6.06 -11.80 5.76
C ALA A 126 6.84 -11.05 6.85
N ILE A 127 6.37 -11.07 8.10
CA ILE A 127 7.10 -10.51 9.25
C ILE A 127 8.43 -11.27 9.40
N ASP A 128 8.41 -12.61 9.42
CA ASP A 128 9.61 -13.43 9.54
C ASP A 128 10.62 -13.18 8.40
N ILE A 129 10.13 -12.95 7.18
CA ILE A 129 10.97 -12.56 6.03
C ILE A 129 11.54 -11.17 6.25
N SER A 130 10.73 -10.18 6.62
CA SER A 130 11.15 -8.80 6.79
C SER A 130 12.27 -8.66 7.83
N LEU A 131 12.21 -9.44 8.91
CA LEU A 131 13.23 -9.50 9.97
C LEU A 131 14.54 -10.13 9.49
N LYS A 132 14.49 -11.15 8.62
CA LYS A 132 15.67 -11.82 8.08
C LYS A 132 16.39 -11.00 7.03
N VAL A 133 15.63 -10.27 6.27
CA VAL A 133 16.08 -9.58 5.06
C VAL A 133 16.62 -8.19 5.39
N GLY A 134 15.96 -7.47 6.32
CA GLY A 134 16.31 -6.09 6.63
C GLY A 134 16.45 -5.24 5.36
N ALA A 135 17.33 -4.23 5.40
CA ALA A 135 17.58 -3.34 4.26
C ALA A 135 18.38 -3.98 3.10
N ARG A 136 18.69 -5.27 3.14
CA ARG A 136 19.65 -5.93 2.23
C ARG A 136 19.06 -6.51 0.95
N THR A 137 17.74 -6.69 0.87
CA THR A 137 17.14 -7.41 -0.26
C THR A 137 16.36 -6.47 -1.18
N ALA A 138 16.57 -6.70 -2.48
CA ALA A 138 15.71 -6.14 -3.49
C ALA A 138 14.27 -6.68 -3.31
N TRP A 139 13.31 -5.88 -3.73
CA TRP A 139 11.88 -6.21 -3.79
C TRP A 139 11.67 -7.64 -4.31
N LEU A 140 10.88 -8.42 -3.62
CA LEU A 140 10.21 -9.55 -4.24
C LEU A 140 9.10 -8.94 -5.10
N ALA A 141 9.39 -8.77 -6.38
CA ALA A 141 8.35 -8.47 -7.35
C ALA A 141 7.39 -9.66 -7.35
N ASN A 142 6.23 -9.49 -6.77
CA ASN A 142 5.14 -10.40 -7.07
C ASN A 142 4.72 -10.08 -8.50
N ASP A 143 4.67 -11.09 -9.37
CA ASP A 143 4.10 -11.00 -10.71
C ASP A 143 2.59 -10.72 -10.57
N TRP A 144 2.26 -9.43 -10.51
CA TRP A 144 0.87 -8.98 -10.49
C TRP A 144 0.35 -9.01 -11.93
N ASP A 145 -0.45 -10.00 -12.23
CA ASP A 145 -1.20 -10.06 -13.49
C ASP A 145 -2.45 -9.17 -13.37
N SER A 146 -2.29 -7.88 -13.60
CA SER A 146 -3.41 -6.96 -13.63
C SER A 146 -3.45 -6.17 -14.94
N SER A 147 -4.64 -5.74 -15.36
CA SER A 147 -4.83 -4.80 -16.48
C SER A 147 -4.06 -3.50 -16.30
N LEU A 148 -3.64 -3.19 -15.05
CA LEU A 148 -2.79 -2.05 -14.69
C LEU A 148 -1.35 -2.21 -15.21
N ASN A 149 -0.83 -3.44 -15.35
CA ASN A 149 0.51 -3.68 -15.87
C ASN A 149 0.67 -3.20 -17.33
N SER A 150 -0.43 -3.08 -18.06
CA SER A 150 -0.44 -2.52 -19.42
C SER A 150 -0.38 -1.00 -19.45
N LEU A 151 -0.66 -0.31 -18.34
CA LEU A 151 -0.66 1.14 -18.24
C LEU A 151 0.72 1.65 -17.82
N THR A 152 1.19 2.67 -18.52
CA THR A 152 2.41 3.40 -18.13
C THR A 152 2.18 4.25 -16.88
N ASP A 153 3.26 4.62 -16.16
CA ASP A 153 3.19 5.52 -14.99
C ASP A 153 2.47 6.83 -15.32
N ILE A 154 2.73 7.37 -16.51
CA ILE A 154 2.06 8.58 -17.01
C ILE A 154 0.55 8.38 -17.12
N GLN A 155 0.11 7.22 -17.60
CA GLN A 155 -1.31 6.90 -17.73
C GLN A 155 -1.97 6.69 -16.37
N ILE A 156 -1.31 5.99 -15.46
CA ILE A 156 -1.81 5.78 -14.10
C ILE A 156 -1.90 7.10 -13.34
N GLU A 157 -0.88 7.95 -13.40
CA GLU A 157 -0.92 9.28 -12.78
C GLU A 157 -2.05 10.15 -13.36
N THR A 158 -2.22 10.15 -14.70
CA THR A 158 -3.32 10.88 -15.34
C THR A 158 -4.68 10.35 -14.87
N LEU A 159 -4.84 9.04 -14.76
CA LEU A 159 -6.05 8.39 -14.29
C LEU A 159 -6.34 8.75 -12.82
N ARG A 160 -5.32 8.76 -11.97
CA ARG A 160 -5.41 9.20 -10.57
C ARG A 160 -5.89 10.65 -10.47
N LEU A 161 -5.26 11.57 -11.18
CA LEU A 161 -5.66 12.99 -11.17
C LEU A 161 -7.09 13.20 -11.71
N LEU A 162 -7.47 12.45 -12.75
CA LEU A 162 -8.83 12.43 -13.29
C LEU A 162 -9.84 11.96 -12.24
N SER A 163 -9.51 10.92 -11.49
CA SER A 163 -10.38 10.33 -10.46
C SER A 163 -10.56 11.24 -9.25
N LEU A 164 -9.58 12.13 -8.99
CA LEU A 164 -9.70 13.21 -8.01
C LEU A 164 -10.57 14.39 -8.50
N GLY A 165 -11.13 14.31 -9.71
CA GLY A 165 -12.05 15.30 -10.26
C GLY A 165 -11.36 16.48 -10.98
N LEU A 166 -10.04 16.47 -11.19
CA LEU A 166 -9.35 17.54 -11.89
C LEU A 166 -9.81 17.64 -13.35
N SER A 167 -9.92 18.87 -13.86
CA SER A 167 -10.15 19.13 -15.31
C SER A 167 -8.91 18.75 -16.14
N ASN A 168 -9.07 18.58 -17.46
CA ASN A 168 -7.92 18.33 -18.35
C ASN A 168 -6.90 19.46 -18.30
N SER A 169 -7.37 20.69 -18.17
CA SER A 169 -6.53 21.87 -18.01
C SER A 169 -5.70 21.81 -16.73
N ASP A 170 -6.32 21.43 -15.59
CA ASP A 170 -5.61 21.36 -14.30
C ASP A 170 -4.65 20.15 -14.24
N ILE A 171 -5.03 19.03 -14.82
CA ILE A 171 -4.11 17.88 -15.01
C ILE A 171 -2.90 18.34 -15.87
N GLY A 172 -3.17 19.11 -16.93
CA GLY A 172 -2.10 19.66 -17.77
C GLY A 172 -1.14 20.56 -16.98
N LYS A 173 -1.65 21.41 -16.08
CA LYS A 173 -0.83 22.24 -15.20
C LYS A 173 0.02 21.40 -14.23
N VAL A 174 -0.61 20.43 -13.56
CA VAL A 174 0.09 19.54 -12.61
C VAL A 174 1.21 18.76 -13.30
N ARG A 175 0.99 18.30 -14.53
CA ARG A 175 1.93 17.46 -15.27
C ARG A 175 2.84 18.24 -16.22
N TYR A 176 2.71 19.56 -16.29
CA TYR A 176 3.48 20.44 -17.20
C TYR A 176 3.32 20.04 -18.67
N VAL A 177 2.10 19.70 -19.10
CA VAL A 177 1.76 19.35 -20.48
C VAL A 177 0.52 20.11 -20.97
N SER A 178 0.29 20.12 -22.29
CA SER A 178 -0.92 20.75 -22.85
C SER A 178 -2.18 19.94 -22.53
N GLU A 179 -3.33 20.63 -22.45
CA GLU A 179 -4.65 20.01 -22.30
C GLU A 179 -4.91 18.96 -23.39
N LYS A 180 -4.51 19.23 -24.63
CA LYS A 180 -4.63 18.26 -25.73
C LYS A 180 -3.81 16.99 -25.50
N SER A 181 -2.65 17.09 -24.86
CA SER A 181 -1.84 15.92 -24.47
C SER A 181 -2.55 15.08 -23.41
N VAL A 182 -3.21 15.75 -22.45
CA VAL A 182 -4.03 15.05 -21.42
C VAL A 182 -5.19 14.31 -22.07
N GLU A 183 -5.92 14.94 -22.99
CA GLU A 183 -7.03 14.32 -23.73
C GLU A 183 -6.58 13.06 -24.49
N GLN A 184 -5.43 13.15 -25.18
CA GLN A 184 -4.86 12.01 -25.87
C GLN A 184 -4.49 10.87 -24.91
N THR A 185 -3.95 11.22 -23.73
CA THR A 185 -3.59 10.23 -22.71
C THR A 185 -4.85 9.55 -22.16
N ILE A 186 -5.90 10.31 -21.86
CA ILE A 186 -7.20 9.77 -21.40
C ILE A 186 -7.80 8.82 -22.45
N THR A 187 -7.74 9.21 -23.73
CA THR A 187 -8.23 8.37 -24.83
C THR A 187 -7.47 7.03 -24.89
N ARG A 188 -6.13 7.06 -24.73
CA ARG A 188 -5.31 5.84 -24.69
C ARG A 188 -5.63 4.97 -23.47
N ILE A 189 -5.83 5.57 -22.30
CA ILE A 189 -6.26 4.84 -21.11
C ILE A 189 -7.58 4.12 -21.38
N ALA A 190 -8.58 4.81 -21.93
CA ALA A 190 -9.87 4.23 -22.27
C ALA A 190 -9.73 3.05 -23.24
N GLN A 191 -8.84 3.16 -24.24
CA GLN A 191 -8.55 2.07 -25.19
C GLN A 191 -7.91 0.86 -24.50
N HIS A 192 -6.91 1.08 -23.63
CA HIS A 192 -6.26 0.00 -22.87
C HIS A 192 -7.23 -0.73 -21.95
N LEU A 193 -8.17 0.01 -21.34
CA LEU A 193 -9.16 -0.56 -20.44
C LEU A 193 -10.41 -1.06 -21.16
N HIS A 194 -10.42 -1.08 -22.50
CA HIS A 194 -11.55 -1.49 -23.31
C HIS A 194 -12.85 -0.74 -22.97
N VAL A 195 -12.74 0.51 -22.49
CA VAL A 195 -13.89 1.37 -22.20
C VAL A 195 -14.44 1.89 -23.52
N VAL A 196 -15.62 1.39 -23.88
CA VAL A 196 -16.31 1.81 -25.10
C VAL A 196 -17.11 3.09 -24.83
N HIS A 197 -17.06 4.00 -25.81
CA HIS A 197 -17.86 5.22 -25.74
C HIS A 197 -19.35 4.89 -26.00
N GLU A 198 -20.13 4.73 -24.94
CA GLU A 198 -21.56 4.49 -25.02
C GLU A 198 -22.32 5.82 -24.97
N LYS A 199 -23.39 5.95 -25.81
CA LYS A 199 -24.31 7.09 -25.76
C LYS A 199 -24.95 7.17 -24.37
N GLY A 200 -24.81 8.32 -23.70
CA GLY A 200 -25.40 8.56 -22.38
C GLY A 200 -24.48 8.27 -21.18
N ARG A 201 -23.30 7.77 -21.41
CA ARG A 201 -22.31 7.56 -20.33
C ARG A 201 -21.11 8.50 -20.46
N ASN A 202 -20.70 9.09 -19.34
CA ASN A 202 -19.51 9.95 -19.31
C ASN A 202 -18.25 9.09 -19.13
N MET A 203 -17.37 9.09 -20.13
CA MET A 203 -16.11 8.33 -20.11
C MET A 203 -15.25 8.62 -18.86
N ARG A 204 -15.19 9.88 -18.41
CA ARG A 204 -14.41 10.23 -17.23
C ARG A 204 -14.96 9.57 -15.96
N VAL A 205 -16.27 9.46 -15.84
CA VAL A 205 -16.93 8.78 -14.71
C VAL A 205 -16.63 7.29 -14.74
N ILE A 206 -16.66 6.67 -15.92
CA ILE A 206 -16.34 5.25 -16.07
C ILE A 206 -14.87 5.01 -15.67
N LEU A 207 -13.94 5.82 -16.18
CA LEU A 207 -12.53 5.69 -15.86
C LEU A 207 -12.24 5.90 -14.36
N ALA A 208 -12.90 6.89 -13.74
CA ALA A 208 -12.80 7.09 -12.29
C ALA A 208 -13.36 5.89 -11.51
N SER A 209 -14.47 5.30 -11.97
CA SER A 209 -15.03 4.08 -11.36
C SER A 209 -14.07 2.90 -11.46
N GLU A 210 -13.39 2.69 -12.60
CA GLU A 210 -12.38 1.65 -12.74
C GLU A 210 -11.21 1.88 -11.78
N TYR A 211 -10.72 3.11 -11.67
CA TYR A 211 -9.67 3.47 -10.72
C TYR A 211 -10.05 3.11 -9.28
N TYR A 212 -11.27 3.47 -8.82
CA TYR A 212 -11.72 3.17 -7.45
C TYR A 212 -11.96 1.67 -7.22
N LYS A 213 -12.31 0.89 -8.23
CA LYS A 213 -12.39 -0.57 -8.12
C LYS A 213 -11.02 -1.18 -7.78
N TRP A 214 -9.94 -0.66 -8.39
CA TRP A 214 -8.57 -1.14 -8.10
C TRP A 214 -8.06 -0.72 -6.73
N LEU A 215 -8.57 0.36 -6.16
CA LEU A 215 -8.27 0.77 -4.80
C LEU A 215 -8.99 -0.05 -3.74
N GLY A 216 -9.76 -1.07 -4.11
CA GLY A 216 -10.50 -1.90 -3.17
C GLY A 216 -11.72 -1.22 -2.55
N SER A 217 -12.17 -0.07 -3.08
CA SER A 217 -13.43 0.53 -2.65
C SER A 217 -14.58 -0.45 -2.84
N PRO A 218 -15.52 -0.58 -1.86
CA PRO A 218 -16.62 -1.53 -1.96
C PRO A 218 -17.34 -1.32 -3.28
N ARG A 219 -17.53 -2.41 -4.01
CA ARG A 219 -18.36 -2.40 -5.21
C ARG A 219 -19.78 -2.08 -4.75
N GLU A 220 -20.20 -0.83 -4.81
CA GLU A 220 -21.61 -0.54 -4.89
C GLU A 220 -22.09 -1.21 -6.17
N HIS A 221 -22.92 -2.20 -6.02
CA HIS A 221 -23.55 -2.88 -7.13
C HIS A 221 -24.31 -1.80 -7.92
N ALA A 222 -23.82 -1.51 -9.12
CA ALA A 222 -24.55 -0.68 -10.06
C ALA A 222 -25.89 -1.35 -10.31
N ILE A 223 -26.95 -0.63 -9.96
CA ILE A 223 -28.34 -0.93 -10.28
C ILE A 223 -28.52 -0.93 -11.80
#